data_9dd7e9b63aa3477e43a356d4776fc341
#
_entry.id   9dd7e9b63aa3477e43a356d4776fc341
#
_cell.length_a   1.000
_cell.length_b   1.000
_cell.length_c   1.000
_cell.angle_alpha   90.00
_cell.angle_beta   90.00
_cell.angle_gamma   90.00
#
_symmetry.space_group_name_H-M   'P 1'
#
loop_
_entity.id
_entity.type
_entity.pdbx_description
1 polymer ?
#
loop_
_entity_poly.entity_id
_entity_poly.type
_entity_poly.pdbx_seq_one_letter_code
_entity_poly.pdbx_strand_id
1 'polypeptide(L)'
;WEARDLALSEKLNVLQKQIDESAGTSKSYTVPTDGSAMTPAQLYAACVDSVVAITGTVTSNSVYGTTTGTSSGSGFILTEDGYIVTNCHVVEDADSLTVTTHDGTEYEAKLMGKDSTNDVAVLKVEATGLPAATLGSSHDLSIGDMVAAIGNPLGKLSATQTIGYVSGINREVSTSSGATTISMIQTDAAINPGNSGGPLFNMYG
;
A
#
# COMPACT_ATOMS: atom_id res chain seq x y z
N TRP A 1 -10.94 -7.95 49.65
CA TRP A 1 -11.29 -7.60 48.27
C TRP A 1 -10.72 -6.23 47.87
N GLU A 2 -10.93 -5.19 48.63
CA GLU A 2 -10.47 -3.82 48.36
C GLU A 2 -8.95 -3.68 48.16
N ALA A 3 -8.14 -4.34 48.99
CA ALA A 3 -6.66 -4.27 48.84
C ALA A 3 -6.13 -4.92 47.54
N ARG A 4 -6.86 -5.87 46.99
CA ARG A 4 -6.52 -6.54 45.76
C ARG A 4 -6.88 -5.75 44.53
N ASP A 5 -8.01 -5.02 44.60
CA ASP A 5 -8.49 -4.12 43.56
C ASP A 5 -7.61 -2.87 43.47
N LEU A 6 -7.15 -2.35 44.64
CA LEU A 6 -6.21 -1.23 44.67
C LEU A 6 -4.86 -1.59 44.04
N ALA A 7 -4.30 -2.75 44.35
CA ALA A 7 -3.04 -3.21 43.80
C ALA A 7 -3.12 -3.50 42.27
N LEU A 8 -4.28 -3.93 41.79
CA LEU A 8 -4.53 -4.14 40.37
C LEU A 8 -4.63 -2.81 39.62
N SER A 9 -5.32 -1.84 40.21
CA SER A 9 -5.47 -0.49 39.68
C SER A 9 -4.12 0.24 39.59
N GLU A 10 -3.28 0.12 40.59
CA GLU A 10 -1.92 0.68 40.58
C GLU A 10 -1.04 0.04 39.47
N LYS A 11 -1.13 -1.29 39.29
CA LYS A 11 -0.42 -1.97 38.20
C LYS A 11 -0.91 -1.54 36.82
N LEU A 12 -2.21 -1.38 36.64
CA LEU A 12 -2.81 -0.87 35.41
C LEU A 12 -2.29 0.53 35.08
N ASN A 13 -2.26 1.43 36.06
CA ASN A 13 -1.75 2.80 35.87
C ASN A 13 -0.25 2.82 35.52
N VAL A 14 0.56 1.93 36.14
CA VAL A 14 1.99 1.82 35.78
C VAL A 14 2.17 1.29 34.37
N LEU A 15 1.39 0.27 33.96
CA LEU A 15 1.43 -0.26 32.61
C LEU A 15 0.97 0.76 31.57
N GLN A 16 -0.12 1.50 31.87
CA GLN A 16 -0.59 2.57 31.00
C GLN A 16 0.47 3.65 30.82
N LYS A 17 1.11 4.08 31.90
CA LYS A 17 2.21 5.05 31.84
C LYS A 17 3.40 4.56 31.01
N GLN A 18 3.77 3.25 31.12
CA GLN A 18 4.82 2.65 30.32
C GLN A 18 4.44 2.57 28.84
N ILE A 19 3.17 2.32 28.53
CA ILE A 19 2.65 2.35 27.15
C ILE A 19 2.72 3.77 26.59
N ASP A 20 2.28 4.77 27.34
CA ASP A 20 2.31 6.17 26.93
C ASP A 20 3.75 6.70 26.77
N GLU A 21 4.67 6.30 27.62
CA GLU A 21 6.09 6.63 27.51
C GLU A 21 6.77 5.91 26.32
N SER A 22 6.36 4.71 25.96
CA SER A 22 6.87 3.98 24.79
C SER A 22 6.23 4.47 23.49
N ALA A 23 4.99 4.93 23.50
CA ALA A 23 4.33 5.56 22.37
C ALA A 23 4.90 6.97 22.05
N GLY A 24 5.57 7.60 23.02
CA GLY A 24 6.15 8.94 22.86
C GLY A 24 7.46 9.03 22.07
N THR A 25 7.98 7.91 21.56
CA THR A 25 9.20 7.88 20.70
C THR A 25 8.88 7.62 19.24
N SER A 26 7.88 8.28 18.67
CA SER A 26 7.79 8.38 17.21
C SER A 26 8.99 9.20 16.74
N LYS A 27 9.95 8.51 16.09
CA LYS A 27 11.08 9.19 15.46
C LYS A 27 10.52 10.10 14.38
N SER A 28 10.67 11.41 14.56
CA SER A 28 10.41 12.37 13.51
C SER A 28 11.54 12.28 12.48
N TYR A 29 11.20 11.94 11.25
CA TYR A 29 12.15 11.95 10.13
C TYR A 29 11.97 13.25 9.35
N THR A 30 13.03 14.02 9.25
CA THR A 30 13.05 15.24 8.42
C THR A 30 13.35 14.83 6.99
N VAL A 31 12.43 15.14 6.07
CA VAL A 31 12.64 14.96 4.63
C VAL A 31 13.67 15.99 4.15
N PRO A 32 14.70 15.61 3.36
CA PRO A 32 15.65 16.56 2.81
C PRO A 32 14.93 17.59 1.92
N THR A 33 15.26 18.86 2.11
CA THR A 33 14.70 19.96 1.29
C THR A 33 15.69 20.43 0.21
N ASP A 34 16.89 19.86 0.18
CA ASP A 34 17.97 20.19 -0.75
C ASP A 34 17.97 19.30 -2.02
N GLY A 35 16.96 18.44 -2.18
CA GLY A 35 16.85 17.51 -3.30
C GLY A 35 17.79 16.31 -3.21
N SER A 36 18.40 16.05 -2.05
CA SER A 36 19.20 14.85 -1.84
C SER A 36 18.31 13.61 -1.67
N ALA A 37 18.86 12.43 -1.96
CA ALA A 37 18.15 11.16 -1.77
C ALA A 37 17.82 10.93 -0.29
N MET A 38 16.59 10.48 -0.04
CA MET A 38 16.11 10.12 1.29
C MET A 38 16.72 8.79 1.74
N THR A 39 16.89 8.62 3.05
CA THR A 39 17.08 7.29 3.62
C THR A 39 15.77 6.50 3.51
N PRO A 40 15.81 5.15 3.54
CA PRO A 40 14.59 4.35 3.51
C PRO A 40 13.53 4.73 4.56
N ALA A 41 13.97 5.11 5.75
CA ALA A 41 13.05 5.50 6.81
C ALA A 41 12.40 6.89 6.56
N GLN A 42 13.15 7.82 5.96
CA GLN A 42 12.61 9.11 5.53
C GLN A 42 11.63 8.95 4.38
N LEU A 43 11.97 8.11 3.40
CA LEU A 43 11.08 7.79 2.28
C LEU A 43 9.77 7.20 2.75
N TYR A 44 9.83 6.21 3.65
CA TYR A 44 8.62 5.62 4.24
C TYR A 44 7.74 6.69 4.88
N ALA A 45 8.31 7.51 5.75
CA ALA A 45 7.56 8.56 6.45
C ALA A 45 6.98 9.62 5.50
N ALA A 46 7.64 9.89 4.37
CA ALA A 46 7.18 10.87 3.39
C ALA A 46 6.07 10.33 2.48
N CYS A 47 6.11 9.03 2.13
CA CYS A 47 5.30 8.48 1.06
C CYS A 47 4.19 7.54 1.52
N VAL A 48 4.26 7.01 2.75
CA VAL A 48 3.32 5.99 3.23
C VAL A 48 1.86 6.43 3.22
N ASP A 49 1.58 7.70 3.44
CA ASP A 49 0.22 8.23 3.45
C ASP A 49 -0.43 8.21 2.05
N SER A 50 0.38 8.16 0.98
CA SER A 50 -0.14 7.99 -0.38
C SER A 50 -0.48 6.54 -0.74
N VAL A 51 -0.14 5.57 0.12
CA VAL A 51 -0.35 4.14 -0.12
C VAL A 51 -1.59 3.66 0.62
N VAL A 52 -2.44 2.95 -0.10
CA VAL A 52 -3.72 2.48 0.43
C VAL A 52 -3.82 0.96 0.39
N ALA A 53 -4.64 0.40 1.29
CA ALA A 53 -5.10 -0.97 1.17
C ALA A 53 -6.37 -1.03 0.32
N ILE A 54 -6.53 -2.10 -0.44
CA ILE A 54 -7.72 -2.37 -1.22
C ILE A 54 -8.26 -3.73 -0.83
N THR A 55 -9.54 -3.77 -0.47
CA THR A 55 -10.25 -5.00 -0.16
C THR A 55 -11.46 -5.12 -1.10
N GLY A 56 -11.52 -6.22 -1.84
CA GLY A 56 -12.65 -6.58 -2.66
C GLY A 56 -13.48 -7.67 -2.00
N THR A 57 -14.80 -7.57 -2.07
CA THR A 57 -15.70 -8.63 -1.68
C THR A 57 -16.18 -9.37 -2.92
N VAL A 58 -16.03 -10.68 -2.92
CA VAL A 58 -16.43 -11.57 -4.02
C VAL A 58 -17.54 -12.51 -3.53
N THR A 59 -18.69 -12.49 -4.17
CA THR A 59 -19.81 -13.35 -3.83
C THR A 59 -19.95 -14.45 -4.87
N SER A 60 -19.74 -15.68 -4.47
CA SER A 60 -19.96 -16.86 -5.33
C SER A 60 -21.24 -17.58 -4.94
N ASN A 61 -22.17 -17.68 -5.89
CA ASN A 61 -23.41 -18.41 -5.71
C ASN A 61 -23.26 -19.83 -6.30
N SER A 62 -23.40 -20.85 -5.47
CA SER A 62 -23.41 -22.25 -5.87
C SER A 62 -24.74 -22.92 -5.53
N VAL A 63 -24.97 -24.11 -6.09
CA VAL A 63 -26.16 -24.93 -5.76
C VAL A 63 -26.21 -25.28 -4.26
N TYR A 64 -25.07 -25.17 -3.56
CA TYR A 64 -24.94 -25.50 -2.13
C TYR A 64 -25.00 -24.25 -1.23
N GLY A 65 -25.25 -23.07 -1.79
CA GLY A 65 -25.35 -21.79 -1.05
C GLY A 65 -24.45 -20.69 -1.58
N THR A 66 -24.60 -19.52 -0.98
CA THR A 66 -23.77 -18.34 -1.26
C THR A 66 -22.51 -18.34 -0.38
N THR A 67 -21.34 -18.21 -0.99
CA THR A 67 -20.07 -18.08 -0.28
C THR A 67 -19.50 -16.69 -0.56
N THR A 68 -19.03 -15.99 0.46
CA THR A 68 -18.37 -14.69 0.32
C THR A 68 -16.88 -14.90 0.55
N GLY A 69 -16.08 -14.49 -0.43
CA GLY A 69 -14.63 -14.41 -0.36
C GLY A 69 -14.15 -12.95 -0.30
N THR A 70 -12.89 -12.74 0.01
CA THR A 70 -12.26 -11.43 -0.05
C THR A 70 -10.99 -11.50 -0.89
N SER A 71 -10.80 -10.53 -1.80
CA SER A 71 -9.51 -10.23 -2.40
C SER A 71 -8.86 -9.08 -1.64
N SER A 72 -7.55 -9.03 -1.61
CA SER A 72 -6.82 -7.92 -0.97
C SER A 72 -5.55 -7.59 -1.72
N GLY A 73 -5.21 -6.32 -1.72
CA GLY A 73 -4.00 -5.79 -2.33
C GLY A 73 -3.74 -4.37 -1.85
N SER A 74 -2.85 -3.71 -2.54
CA SER A 74 -2.48 -2.32 -2.29
C SER A 74 -2.84 -1.45 -3.48
N GLY A 75 -2.77 -0.15 -3.28
CA GLY A 75 -2.87 0.86 -4.32
C GLY A 75 -2.13 2.11 -3.89
N PHE A 76 -2.16 3.12 -4.73
CA PHE A 76 -1.67 4.44 -4.36
C PHE A 76 -2.62 5.54 -4.85
N ILE A 77 -2.67 6.61 -4.11
CA ILE A 77 -3.48 7.79 -4.41
C ILE A 77 -2.80 8.55 -5.55
N LEU A 78 -3.50 8.67 -6.68
CA LEU A 78 -3.01 9.36 -7.87
C LEU A 78 -3.31 10.86 -7.81
N THR A 79 -4.48 11.21 -7.27
CA THR A 79 -4.94 12.61 -7.20
C THR A 79 -5.61 12.91 -5.87
N GLU A 80 -5.50 14.16 -5.43
CA GLU A 80 -6.07 14.63 -4.16
C GLU A 80 -7.59 14.48 -4.07
N ASP A 81 -8.29 14.42 -5.21
CA ASP A 81 -9.75 14.23 -5.30
C ASP A 81 -10.18 12.76 -5.29
N GLY A 82 -9.24 11.80 -5.13
CA GLY A 82 -9.56 10.41 -4.83
C GLY A 82 -9.47 9.42 -5.99
N TYR A 83 -8.73 9.70 -7.06
CA TYR A 83 -8.34 8.66 -8.01
C TYR A 83 -7.20 7.83 -7.43
N ILE A 84 -7.33 6.51 -7.55
CA ILE A 84 -6.39 5.52 -6.98
C ILE A 84 -6.02 4.54 -8.08
N VAL A 85 -4.73 4.20 -8.15
CA VAL A 85 -4.20 3.19 -9.08
C VAL A 85 -3.88 1.92 -8.31
N THR A 86 -4.20 0.78 -8.93
CA THR A 86 -3.89 -0.56 -8.41
C THR A 86 -3.72 -1.55 -9.57
N ASN A 87 -3.48 -2.82 -9.27
CA ASN A 87 -3.49 -3.88 -10.28
C ASN A 87 -4.92 -4.33 -10.63
N CYS A 88 -5.11 -4.74 -11.88
CA CYS A 88 -6.40 -5.25 -12.37
C CYS A 88 -6.81 -6.51 -11.59
N HIS A 89 -5.87 -7.47 -11.39
CA HIS A 89 -6.15 -8.73 -10.69
C HIS A 89 -6.58 -8.56 -9.22
N VAL A 90 -6.31 -7.39 -8.59
CA VAL A 90 -6.76 -7.10 -7.23
C VAL A 90 -8.27 -6.85 -7.19
N VAL A 91 -8.84 -6.30 -8.27
CA VAL A 91 -10.21 -5.75 -8.29
C VAL A 91 -11.15 -6.44 -9.29
N GLU A 92 -10.65 -7.29 -10.19
CA GLU A 92 -11.40 -7.75 -11.37
C GLU A 92 -12.64 -8.59 -11.05
N ASP A 93 -12.61 -9.35 -9.96
CA ASP A 93 -13.69 -10.24 -9.54
C ASP A 93 -14.53 -9.68 -8.37
N ALA A 94 -14.26 -8.45 -7.94
CA ALA A 94 -14.91 -7.89 -6.77
C ALA A 94 -16.29 -7.31 -7.10
N ASP A 95 -17.30 -7.70 -6.30
CA ASP A 95 -18.66 -7.12 -6.34
C ASP A 95 -18.71 -5.74 -5.69
N SER A 96 -17.87 -5.54 -4.66
CA SER A 96 -17.70 -4.26 -3.97
C SER A 96 -16.25 -4.06 -3.58
N LEU A 97 -15.81 -2.81 -3.56
CA LEU A 97 -14.43 -2.40 -3.27
C LEU A 97 -14.41 -1.40 -2.12
N THR A 98 -13.51 -1.65 -1.18
CA THR A 98 -13.20 -0.73 -0.08
C THR A 98 -11.73 -0.35 -0.15
N VAL A 99 -11.45 0.93 -0.05
CA VAL A 99 -10.12 1.50 0.06
C VAL A 99 -9.92 1.97 1.49
N THR A 100 -8.82 1.56 2.11
CA THR A 100 -8.43 2.00 3.45
C THR A 100 -7.12 2.78 3.37
N THR A 101 -7.14 4.03 3.79
CA THR A 101 -5.95 4.90 3.86
C THR A 101 -5.04 4.51 5.03
N HIS A 102 -3.82 5.05 5.05
CA HIS A 102 -2.84 4.71 6.08
C HIS A 102 -3.30 5.08 7.50
N ASP A 103 -4.11 6.12 7.66
CA ASP A 103 -4.71 6.51 8.93
C ASP A 103 -5.90 5.64 9.37
N GLY A 104 -6.28 4.65 8.56
CA GLY A 104 -7.37 3.71 8.83
C GLY A 104 -8.74 4.18 8.38
N THR A 105 -8.85 5.31 7.66
CA THR A 105 -10.13 5.76 7.10
C THR A 105 -10.54 4.87 5.93
N GLU A 106 -11.78 4.41 5.94
CA GLU A 106 -12.34 3.53 4.90
C GLU A 106 -13.26 4.32 3.96
N TYR A 107 -13.13 4.03 2.66
CA TYR A 107 -13.94 4.60 1.59
C TYR A 107 -14.50 3.50 0.71
N GLU A 108 -15.77 3.60 0.35
CA GLU A 108 -16.33 2.83 -0.75
C GLU A 108 -15.71 3.31 -2.07
N ALA A 109 -15.22 2.38 -2.89
CA ALA A 109 -14.55 2.70 -4.13
C ALA A 109 -15.32 2.20 -5.35
N LYS A 110 -15.30 2.99 -6.42
CA LYS A 110 -15.88 2.64 -7.72
C LYS A 110 -14.76 2.33 -8.71
N LEU A 111 -14.88 1.22 -9.43
CA LEU A 111 -13.99 0.91 -10.55
C LEU A 111 -14.31 1.84 -11.73
N MET A 112 -13.36 2.69 -12.08
CA MET A 112 -13.47 3.66 -13.18
C MET A 112 -13.04 3.08 -14.52
N GLY A 113 -12.03 2.20 -14.49
CA GLY A 113 -11.51 1.52 -15.67
C GLY A 113 -10.43 0.53 -15.30
N LYS A 114 -10.21 -0.43 -16.20
CA LYS A 114 -9.16 -1.43 -16.04
C LYS A 114 -8.56 -1.81 -17.40
N ASP A 115 -7.29 -2.16 -17.37
CA ASP A 115 -6.55 -2.77 -18.47
C ASP A 115 -5.98 -4.10 -18.00
N SER A 116 -6.65 -5.19 -18.35
CA SER A 116 -6.22 -6.54 -17.99
C SER A 116 -4.97 -6.99 -18.74
N THR A 117 -4.63 -6.32 -19.85
CA THR A 117 -3.40 -6.59 -20.61
C THR A 117 -2.17 -6.14 -19.85
N ASN A 118 -2.22 -4.92 -19.28
CA ASN A 118 -1.13 -4.32 -18.52
C ASN A 118 -1.29 -4.51 -17.01
N ASP A 119 -2.35 -5.19 -16.56
CA ASP A 119 -2.68 -5.43 -15.17
C ASP A 119 -2.80 -4.13 -14.35
N VAL A 120 -3.51 -3.13 -14.88
CA VAL A 120 -3.74 -1.83 -14.22
C VAL A 120 -5.22 -1.58 -14.07
N ALA A 121 -5.61 -1.02 -12.93
CA ALA A 121 -6.97 -0.54 -12.68
C ALA A 121 -6.95 0.83 -11.99
N VAL A 122 -7.99 1.61 -12.24
CA VAL A 122 -8.22 2.92 -11.63
C VAL A 122 -9.52 2.89 -10.86
N LEU A 123 -9.45 3.27 -9.59
CA LEU A 123 -10.59 3.41 -8.69
C LEU A 123 -10.85 4.88 -8.40
N LYS A 124 -12.07 5.19 -7.96
CA LYS A 124 -12.46 6.51 -7.46
C LYS A 124 -13.15 6.37 -6.10
N VAL A 125 -12.68 7.13 -5.14
CA VAL A 125 -13.34 7.34 -3.85
C VAL A 125 -13.85 8.77 -3.72
N GLU A 126 -14.91 8.98 -2.97
CA GLU A 126 -15.47 10.32 -2.72
C GLU A 126 -14.73 10.95 -1.52
N ALA A 127 -13.57 11.55 -1.81
CA ALA A 127 -12.73 12.23 -0.84
C ALA A 127 -12.02 13.42 -1.48
N THR A 128 -11.49 14.32 -0.67
CA THR A 128 -10.74 15.51 -1.10
C THR A 128 -9.56 15.74 -0.17
N GLY A 129 -8.48 16.30 -0.72
CA GLY A 129 -7.27 16.60 0.07
C GLY A 129 -6.49 15.36 0.46
N LEU A 130 -6.63 14.26 -0.31
CA LEU A 130 -5.85 13.06 -0.10
C LEU A 130 -4.37 13.28 -0.49
N PRO A 131 -3.42 12.68 0.23
CA PRO A 131 -1.99 12.77 -0.08
C PRO A 131 -1.67 11.97 -1.35
N ALA A 132 -1.58 12.64 -2.49
CA ALA A 132 -1.27 12.03 -3.77
C ALA A 132 0.23 11.70 -3.89
N ALA A 133 0.56 10.55 -4.51
CA ALA A 133 1.93 10.19 -4.85
C ALA A 133 2.46 11.04 -6.01
N THR A 134 3.74 11.34 -5.99
CA THR A 134 4.42 11.98 -7.12
C THR A 134 4.80 10.94 -8.16
N LEU A 135 4.37 11.12 -9.41
CA LEU A 135 4.73 10.22 -10.49
C LEU A 135 6.11 10.54 -11.04
N GLY A 136 6.96 9.52 -11.12
CA GLY A 136 8.25 9.56 -11.81
C GLY A 136 8.17 8.98 -13.22
N SER A 137 9.33 8.87 -13.86
CA SER A 137 9.49 8.26 -15.19
C SER A 137 10.40 7.04 -15.13
N SER A 138 9.95 5.90 -15.65
CA SER A 138 10.80 4.71 -15.76
C SER A 138 11.97 4.90 -16.73
N HIS A 139 11.93 5.92 -17.58
CA HIS A 139 13.05 6.28 -18.48
C HIS A 139 14.23 6.90 -17.73
N ASP A 140 13.99 7.44 -16.53
CA ASP A 140 15.03 8.07 -15.70
C ASP A 140 15.72 7.05 -14.77
N LEU A 141 15.25 5.79 -14.76
CA LEU A 141 15.84 4.72 -13.96
C LEU A 141 17.07 4.11 -14.62
N SER A 142 18.04 3.79 -13.78
CA SER A 142 19.25 3.04 -14.15
C SER A 142 19.34 1.73 -13.34
N ILE A 143 19.98 0.71 -13.94
CA ILE A 143 20.32 -0.50 -13.19
C ILE A 143 21.25 -0.13 -12.04
N GLY A 144 20.94 -0.56 -10.84
CA GLY A 144 21.64 -0.21 -9.62
C GLY A 144 21.02 0.94 -8.81
N ASP A 145 19.98 1.60 -9.34
CA ASP A 145 19.24 2.59 -8.54
C ASP A 145 18.50 1.90 -7.38
N MET A 146 18.58 2.50 -6.20
CA MET A 146 17.86 2.01 -5.02
C MET A 146 16.38 2.36 -5.16
N VAL A 147 15.51 1.40 -4.85
CA VAL A 147 14.05 1.54 -4.92
C VAL A 147 13.39 0.92 -3.69
N ALA A 148 12.20 1.40 -3.40
CA ALA A 148 11.35 0.91 -2.33
C ALA A 148 9.97 0.51 -2.86
N ALA A 149 9.55 -0.73 -2.62
CA ALA A 149 8.17 -1.13 -2.81
C ALA A 149 7.43 -0.95 -1.48
N ILE A 150 6.30 -0.22 -1.51
CA ILE A 150 5.46 -0.02 -0.34
C ILE A 150 4.08 -0.60 -0.61
N GLY A 151 3.63 -1.48 0.28
CA GLY A 151 2.29 -2.06 0.23
C GLY A 151 1.58 -1.91 1.57
N ASN A 152 0.26 -1.94 1.54
CA ASN A 152 -0.60 -1.92 2.72
C ASN A 152 -1.56 -3.12 2.70
N PRO A 153 -1.03 -4.35 2.80
CA PRO A 153 -1.86 -5.53 2.78
C PRO A 153 -2.78 -5.55 4.00
N LEU A 154 -4.07 -5.68 3.81
CA LEU A 154 -5.08 -5.84 4.87
C LEU A 154 -5.56 -4.56 5.56
N GLY A 155 -5.01 -3.37 5.32
CA GLY A 155 -5.47 -2.11 5.92
C GLY A 155 -5.44 -2.01 7.47
N LYS A 156 -5.19 -3.13 8.13
CA LYS A 156 -5.18 -3.28 9.60
C LYS A 156 -3.79 -3.35 10.21
N LEU A 157 -2.78 -3.51 9.39
CA LEU A 157 -1.38 -3.53 9.78
C LEU A 157 -0.70 -2.30 9.18
N SER A 158 0.34 -1.83 9.84
CA SER A 158 1.18 -0.78 9.27
C SER A 158 1.64 -1.18 7.87
N ALA A 159 1.63 -0.23 6.93
CA ALA A 159 2.15 -0.47 5.59
C ALA A 159 3.57 -1.04 5.65
N THR A 160 3.88 -1.94 4.73
CA THR A 160 5.16 -2.65 4.69
C THR A 160 6.01 -2.07 3.58
N GLN A 161 7.26 -1.74 3.89
CA GLN A 161 8.27 -1.31 2.93
C GLN A 161 9.32 -2.39 2.73
N THR A 162 9.64 -2.69 1.49
CA THR A 162 10.79 -3.51 1.11
C THR A 162 11.73 -2.68 0.24
N ILE A 163 13.04 -2.81 0.47
CA ILE A 163 14.08 -2.06 -0.21
C ILE A 163 14.88 -3.02 -1.10
N GLY A 164 15.26 -2.53 -2.27
CA GLY A 164 16.12 -3.23 -3.20
C GLY A 164 16.70 -2.28 -4.23
N TYR A 165 17.17 -2.85 -5.31
CA TYR A 165 17.78 -2.14 -6.43
C TYR A 165 17.11 -2.51 -7.73
N VAL A 166 17.14 -1.61 -8.70
CA VAL A 166 16.76 -1.93 -10.08
C VAL A 166 17.79 -2.90 -10.64
N SER A 167 17.34 -4.13 -10.96
CA SER A 167 18.17 -5.21 -11.52
C SER A 167 18.05 -5.31 -13.03
N GLY A 168 17.00 -4.71 -13.61
CA GLY A 168 16.77 -4.65 -15.05
C GLY A 168 15.65 -3.68 -15.40
N ILE A 169 15.73 -3.11 -16.59
CA ILE A 169 14.72 -2.22 -17.15
C ILE A 169 14.27 -2.76 -18.50
N ASN A 170 13.03 -2.43 -18.91
CA ASN A 170 12.44 -2.88 -20.17
C ASN A 170 12.49 -4.40 -20.35
N ARG A 171 12.27 -5.17 -19.25
CA ARG A 171 12.19 -6.62 -19.33
C ARG A 171 10.85 -7.03 -19.91
N GLU A 172 10.89 -7.66 -21.07
CA GLU A 172 9.70 -8.23 -21.69
C GLU A 172 9.31 -9.52 -20.97
N VAL A 173 8.14 -9.51 -20.34
CA VAL A 173 7.57 -10.66 -19.63
C VAL A 173 6.28 -11.06 -20.33
N SER A 174 6.21 -12.30 -20.80
CA SER A 174 4.99 -12.86 -21.37
C SER A 174 3.98 -13.15 -20.26
N THR A 175 2.74 -12.72 -20.45
CA THR A 175 1.65 -13.07 -19.54
C THR A 175 1.39 -14.58 -19.56
N SER A 176 0.75 -15.10 -18.51
CA SER A 176 0.43 -16.53 -18.36
C SER A 176 -0.40 -17.12 -19.53
N SER A 177 -1.11 -16.27 -20.28
CA SER A 177 -1.82 -16.64 -21.50
C SER A 177 -0.90 -16.74 -22.74
N GLY A 178 0.34 -16.27 -22.64
CA GLY A 178 1.31 -16.26 -23.76
C GLY A 178 0.96 -15.28 -24.90
N ALA A 179 -0.15 -14.54 -24.76
CA ALA A 179 -0.68 -13.70 -25.85
C ALA A 179 -0.17 -12.25 -25.80
N THR A 180 0.38 -11.82 -24.67
CA THR A 180 0.78 -10.43 -24.46
C THR A 180 2.14 -10.37 -23.76
N THR A 181 2.96 -9.41 -24.18
CA THR A 181 4.25 -9.10 -23.56
C THR A 181 4.15 -7.73 -22.91
N ILE A 182 4.50 -7.64 -21.62
CA ILE A 182 4.52 -6.40 -20.85
C ILE A 182 5.96 -6.04 -20.57
N SER A 183 6.32 -4.77 -20.76
CA SER A 183 7.64 -4.25 -20.38
C SER A 183 7.66 -3.91 -18.91
N MET A 184 8.55 -4.53 -18.15
CA MET A 184 8.61 -4.44 -16.70
C MET A 184 9.97 -3.94 -16.19
N ILE A 185 9.96 -3.31 -15.01
CA ILE A 185 11.14 -3.05 -14.20
C ILE A 185 11.39 -4.29 -13.34
N GLN A 186 12.63 -4.80 -13.37
CA GLN A 186 13.06 -5.88 -12.48
C GLN A 186 13.75 -5.28 -11.25
N THR A 187 13.40 -5.77 -10.08
CA THR A 187 14.04 -5.38 -8.81
C THR A 187 14.28 -6.62 -7.94
N ASP A 188 15.23 -6.55 -7.03
CA ASP A 188 15.46 -7.51 -5.95
C ASP A 188 14.77 -7.11 -4.63
N ALA A 189 14.07 -5.97 -4.60
CA ALA A 189 13.14 -5.68 -3.51
C ALA A 189 12.10 -6.82 -3.39
N ALA A 190 11.85 -7.28 -2.19
CA ALA A 190 10.93 -8.39 -1.97
C ALA A 190 9.49 -8.00 -2.37
N ILE A 191 8.98 -8.61 -3.44
CA ILE A 191 7.58 -8.48 -3.87
C ILE A 191 6.84 -9.72 -3.40
N ASN A 192 5.83 -9.53 -2.57
CA ASN A 192 5.05 -10.58 -1.94
C ASN A 192 3.54 -10.32 -2.12
N PRO A 193 2.69 -11.33 -1.91
CA PRO A 193 1.26 -11.09 -1.80
C PRO A 193 0.96 -9.99 -0.79
N GLY A 194 0.25 -8.94 -1.25
CA GLY A 194 -0.04 -7.74 -0.46
C GLY A 194 0.65 -6.47 -0.96
N ASN A 195 1.81 -6.55 -1.64
CA ASN A 195 2.39 -5.40 -2.34
C ASN A 195 1.70 -5.17 -3.70
N SER A 196 0.97 -6.17 -4.22
CA SER A 196 0.29 -6.08 -5.53
C SER A 196 -0.56 -4.82 -5.62
N GLY A 197 -0.34 -4.01 -6.65
CA GLY A 197 -0.97 -2.72 -6.87
C GLY A 197 -0.34 -1.54 -6.12
N GLY A 198 0.57 -1.80 -5.17
CA GLY A 198 1.32 -0.75 -4.47
C GLY A 198 2.40 -0.11 -5.36
N PRO A 199 2.85 1.12 -5.01
CA PRO A 199 3.84 1.86 -5.77
C PRO A 199 5.27 1.35 -5.55
N LEU A 200 6.12 1.55 -6.56
CA LEU A 200 7.57 1.47 -6.47
C LEU A 200 8.14 2.89 -6.47
N PHE A 201 8.76 3.28 -5.38
CA PHE A 201 9.39 4.60 -5.24
C PHE A 201 10.88 4.55 -5.53
N ASN A 202 11.41 5.62 -6.11
CA ASN A 202 12.83 5.92 -6.04
C ASN A 202 13.15 6.59 -4.69
N MET A 203 14.43 6.89 -4.42
CA MET A 203 14.83 7.48 -3.13
C MET A 203 14.57 8.99 -3.02
N TYR A 204 13.80 9.55 -3.95
CA TYR A 204 13.38 10.97 -3.93
C TYR A 204 11.88 11.14 -3.60
N GLY A 205 11.09 10.05 -3.65
CA GLY A 205 9.65 10.02 -3.32
C GLY A 205 8.75 10.21 -4.52
#